data_37bd54a49ab30dcd1a20fd6385c35b37
#
_entry.id   37bd54a49ab30dcd1a20fd6385c35b37
#
_cell.length_a   1.000
_cell.length_b   1.000
_cell.length_c   1.000
_cell.angle_alpha   90.00
_cell.angle_beta   90.00
_cell.angle_gamma   90.00
#
_symmetry.space_group_name_H-M   'P 1'
#
loop_
_entity.id
_entity.type
_entity.pdbx_description
1 polymer ?
#
loop_
_entity_poly.entity_id
_entity_poly.type
_entity_poly.pdbx_seq_one_letter_code
_entity_poly.pdbx_strand_id
1 'polypeptide(L)'
;MKRSRMDPQDPNSFRHRFSFVNGITYHEGEERNEAIILCHGFPDLWYGWRYQIPFLVSKGYRVIVPDNRGYGQTEAPRCPPNSLHQYGYKNICKDLKEIMDQLKIQKAIFLGHDWGGAVVWRMCLHYPERVRAVISVCTPYFPPNDTFISVEALGEIFPNLQYQTYLSHPKAEIELDNEIESFFKRIYRTSKRNDLIKIFDGKSMTGVAAEGIERSSLMTQKELDYYISQYKAHGFHGGLNWYKTRKINFQDEKGKPN
;
A
#
# COMPACT_ATOMS: atom_id res chain seq x y z
N MET A 1 -4.91 18.35 -28.70
CA MET A 1 -4.35 18.92 -27.47
C MET A 1 -3.03 18.21 -27.17
N LYS A 2 -1.92 18.96 -27.01
CA LYS A 2 -0.65 18.40 -26.53
C LYS A 2 -0.90 17.91 -25.09
N ARG A 3 -0.72 16.61 -24.84
CA ARG A 3 -0.76 16.06 -23.47
C ARG A 3 0.34 16.76 -22.66
N SER A 4 0.00 17.32 -21.50
CA SER A 4 1.00 17.75 -20.53
C SER A 4 1.85 16.54 -20.16
N ARG A 5 3.16 16.72 -20.13
CA ARG A 5 4.10 15.67 -19.74
C ARG A 5 3.88 15.38 -18.26
N MET A 6 3.67 14.12 -17.89
CA MET A 6 3.63 13.69 -16.49
C MET A 6 4.99 13.97 -15.84
N ASP A 7 4.97 14.74 -14.74
CA ASP A 7 6.15 15.07 -13.94
C ASP A 7 6.07 14.29 -12.61
N PRO A 8 6.97 13.35 -12.36
CA PRO A 8 7.00 12.60 -11.10
C PRO A 8 7.11 13.47 -9.84
N GLN A 9 7.62 14.71 -9.95
CA GLN A 9 7.75 15.63 -8.82
C GLN A 9 6.50 16.52 -8.62
N ASP A 10 5.53 16.46 -9.54
CA ASP A 10 4.28 17.19 -9.43
C ASP A 10 3.09 16.23 -9.43
N PRO A 11 2.51 15.91 -8.26
CA PRO A 11 1.33 15.05 -8.18
C PRO A 11 0.17 15.50 -9.07
N ASN A 12 -0.01 16.82 -9.27
CA ASN A 12 -1.09 17.38 -10.08
C ASN A 12 -0.88 17.20 -11.59
N SER A 13 0.32 16.81 -12.04
CA SER A 13 0.59 16.49 -13.44
C SER A 13 -0.02 15.15 -13.88
N PHE A 14 -0.45 14.32 -12.93
CA PHE A 14 -1.12 13.06 -13.17
C PHE A 14 -2.64 13.25 -13.28
N ARG A 15 -3.29 12.34 -13.98
CA ARG A 15 -4.74 12.39 -14.14
C ARG A 15 -5.41 11.69 -12.96
N HIS A 16 -6.10 12.44 -12.11
CA HIS A 16 -6.85 11.94 -10.98
C HIS A 16 -8.31 11.71 -11.34
N ARG A 17 -8.87 10.60 -10.90
CA ARG A 17 -10.31 10.31 -10.94
C ARG A 17 -10.74 9.76 -9.59
N PHE A 18 -11.91 10.17 -9.14
CA PHE A 18 -12.59 9.61 -7.99
C PHE A 18 -13.65 8.63 -8.49
N SER A 19 -13.60 7.40 -8.00
CA SER A 19 -14.61 6.40 -8.27
C SER A 19 -15.40 6.12 -7.00
N PHE A 20 -16.71 5.99 -7.12
CA PHE A 20 -17.57 5.60 -6.01
C PHE A 20 -17.58 4.07 -5.83
N VAL A 21 -16.41 3.50 -5.74
CA VAL A 21 -16.17 2.11 -5.35
C VAL A 21 -15.49 2.16 -4.00
N ASN A 22 -16.26 2.14 -2.93
CA ASN A 22 -15.73 2.20 -1.58
C ASN A 22 -14.77 3.40 -1.34
N GLY A 23 -14.94 4.53 -2.08
CA GLY A 23 -14.13 5.73 -1.91
C GLY A 23 -12.74 5.69 -2.56
N ILE A 24 -12.49 4.84 -3.56
CA ILE A 24 -11.16 4.68 -4.14
C ILE A 24 -10.86 5.70 -5.23
N THR A 25 -9.73 6.40 -5.08
CA THR A 25 -9.13 7.27 -6.11
C THR A 25 -8.19 6.46 -7.01
N TYR A 26 -8.21 6.71 -8.31
CA TYR A 26 -7.29 6.05 -9.25
C TYR A 26 -6.87 6.96 -10.40
N HIS A 27 -5.72 6.60 -11.00
CA HIS A 27 -5.15 7.30 -12.16
C HIS A 27 -5.32 6.45 -13.41
N GLU A 28 -5.77 7.05 -14.50
CA GLU A 28 -6.17 6.31 -15.71
C GLU A 28 -5.36 6.71 -16.93
N GLY A 29 -4.94 5.69 -17.73
CA GLY A 29 -4.45 5.81 -19.11
C GLY A 29 -5.57 5.71 -20.16
N GLU A 30 -5.23 5.42 -21.43
CA GLU A 30 -6.22 5.28 -22.50
C GLU A 30 -7.00 3.96 -22.43
N GLU A 31 -8.30 4.01 -22.77
CA GLU A 31 -9.27 2.92 -22.57
C GLU A 31 -9.01 1.64 -23.41
N ARG A 32 -8.11 1.70 -24.40
CA ARG A 32 -7.93 0.61 -25.40
C ARG A 32 -6.73 -0.28 -25.16
N ASN A 33 -5.87 0.04 -24.18
CA ASN A 33 -4.62 -0.64 -23.96
C ASN A 33 -4.74 -1.72 -22.89
N GLU A 34 -3.82 -2.68 -22.90
CA GLU A 34 -3.72 -3.67 -21.83
C GLU A 34 -3.56 -2.96 -20.47
N ALA A 35 -4.41 -3.33 -19.52
CA ALA A 35 -4.43 -2.68 -18.22
C ALA A 35 -3.39 -3.29 -17.28
N ILE A 36 -2.70 -2.41 -16.55
CA ILE A 36 -1.87 -2.77 -15.41
C ILE A 36 -2.34 -2.00 -14.18
N ILE A 37 -2.57 -2.70 -13.09
CA ILE A 37 -2.99 -2.14 -11.80
C ILE A 37 -1.82 -2.21 -10.84
N LEU A 38 -1.41 -1.06 -10.29
CA LEU A 38 -0.28 -0.92 -9.38
C LEU A 38 -0.80 -0.76 -7.95
N CYS A 39 -0.51 -1.73 -7.08
CA CYS A 39 -0.95 -1.74 -5.68
C CYS A 39 0.24 -1.39 -4.77
N HIS A 40 0.14 -0.29 -4.04
CA HIS A 40 1.14 0.11 -3.06
C HIS A 40 0.96 -0.63 -1.72
N GLY A 41 1.92 -0.50 -0.82
CA GLY A 41 1.87 -1.03 0.54
C GLY A 41 1.95 0.05 1.61
N PHE A 42 2.46 -0.31 2.79
CA PHE A 42 2.61 0.59 3.93
C PHE A 42 4.07 1.10 4.03
N PRO A 43 4.29 2.37 4.31
CA PRO A 43 3.35 3.50 4.43
C PRO A 43 3.23 4.29 3.12
N ASP A 44 3.11 3.60 2.02
CA ASP A 44 3.12 4.20 0.69
C ASP A 44 1.71 4.68 0.26
N LEU A 45 1.64 5.28 -0.91
CA LEU A 45 0.47 5.82 -1.58
C LEU A 45 0.57 5.48 -3.08
N TRP A 46 -0.46 5.84 -3.89
CA TRP A 46 -0.34 5.81 -5.35
C TRP A 46 0.95 6.50 -5.83
N TYR A 47 1.38 7.52 -5.11
CA TYR A 47 2.53 8.35 -5.45
C TYR A 47 3.87 7.61 -5.35
N GLY A 48 3.95 6.48 -4.68
CA GLY A 48 5.10 5.59 -4.69
C GLY A 48 5.45 5.10 -6.10
N TRP A 49 4.44 5.01 -6.96
CA TRP A 49 4.58 4.57 -8.35
C TRP A 49 4.83 5.71 -9.35
N ARG A 50 5.02 6.96 -8.91
CA ARG A 50 5.13 8.16 -9.76
C ARG A 50 6.17 8.08 -10.87
N TYR A 51 7.24 7.33 -10.68
CA TYR A 51 8.27 7.12 -11.70
C TYR A 51 7.94 5.96 -12.64
N GLN A 52 7.24 4.93 -12.16
CA GLN A 52 6.81 3.78 -12.94
C GLN A 52 5.63 4.11 -13.84
N ILE A 53 4.71 4.97 -13.40
CA ILE A 53 3.52 5.36 -14.18
C ILE A 53 3.91 5.90 -15.57
N PRO A 54 4.70 6.96 -15.73
CA PRO A 54 5.05 7.50 -17.05
C PRO A 54 5.84 6.50 -17.90
N PHE A 55 6.66 5.66 -17.27
CA PHE A 55 7.37 4.59 -17.97
C PHE A 55 6.40 3.57 -18.56
N LEU A 56 5.48 3.02 -17.78
CA LEU A 56 4.51 2.02 -18.23
C LEU A 56 3.55 2.59 -19.27
N VAL A 57 3.10 3.84 -19.09
CA VAL A 57 2.29 4.56 -20.09
C VAL A 57 3.06 4.70 -21.41
N SER A 58 4.38 5.00 -21.37
CA SER A 58 5.22 5.08 -22.58
C SER A 58 5.37 3.74 -23.30
N LYS A 59 5.17 2.63 -22.57
CA LYS A 59 5.16 1.26 -23.13
C LYS A 59 3.79 0.83 -23.67
N GLY A 60 2.79 1.72 -23.62
CA GLY A 60 1.47 1.49 -24.16
C GLY A 60 0.47 0.84 -23.19
N TYR A 61 0.77 0.74 -21.90
CA TYR A 61 -0.17 0.23 -20.92
C TYR A 61 -1.20 1.28 -20.50
N ARG A 62 -2.41 0.84 -20.21
CA ARG A 62 -3.38 1.58 -19.40
C ARG A 62 -3.04 1.37 -17.94
N VAL A 63 -2.49 2.37 -17.28
CA VAL A 63 -1.98 2.28 -15.91
C VAL A 63 -3.02 2.80 -14.93
N ILE A 64 -3.42 1.96 -13.96
CA ILE A 64 -4.36 2.28 -12.88
C ILE A 64 -3.62 2.15 -11.55
N VAL A 65 -3.66 3.18 -10.72
CA VAL A 65 -2.93 3.20 -9.45
C VAL A 65 -3.86 3.73 -8.36
N PRO A 66 -4.59 2.84 -7.66
CA PRO A 66 -5.42 3.26 -6.55
C PRO A 66 -4.60 3.65 -5.34
N ASP A 67 -5.07 4.62 -4.56
CA ASP A 67 -4.81 4.59 -3.12
C ASP A 67 -5.65 3.46 -2.53
N ASN A 68 -5.00 2.47 -1.94
CA ASN A 68 -5.70 1.36 -1.32
C ASN A 68 -6.56 1.84 -0.15
N ARG A 69 -7.62 1.09 0.19
CA ARG A 69 -8.47 1.39 1.34
C ARG A 69 -7.66 1.71 2.59
N GLY A 70 -7.93 2.87 3.20
CA GLY A 70 -7.25 3.34 4.40
C GLY A 70 -6.02 4.20 4.14
N TYR A 71 -5.76 4.55 2.87
CA TYR A 71 -4.60 5.37 2.48
C TYR A 71 -5.02 6.56 1.62
N GLY A 72 -4.21 7.60 1.64
CA GLY A 72 -4.35 8.78 0.78
C GLY A 72 -5.75 9.39 0.86
N GLN A 73 -6.39 9.55 -0.29
CA GLN A 73 -7.73 10.13 -0.38
C GLN A 73 -8.86 9.08 -0.38
N THR A 74 -8.53 7.80 -0.21
CA THR A 74 -9.50 6.71 -0.11
C THR A 74 -10.05 6.62 1.32
N GLU A 75 -11.32 6.20 1.44
CA GLU A 75 -11.95 6.04 2.75
C GLU A 75 -11.12 5.17 3.70
N ALA A 76 -11.02 5.64 4.95
CA ALA A 76 -10.33 4.99 6.04
C ALA A 76 -11.29 4.75 7.24
N PRO A 77 -12.25 3.81 7.12
CA PRO A 77 -13.23 3.56 8.18
C PRO A 77 -12.53 3.22 9.50
N ARG A 78 -12.88 3.94 10.58
CA ARG A 78 -12.35 3.64 11.90
C ARG A 78 -12.90 2.32 12.43
N CYS A 79 -12.01 1.47 12.95
CA CYS A 79 -12.35 0.18 13.52
C CYS A 79 -11.83 0.09 14.97
N PRO A 80 -12.71 0.06 16.01
CA PRO A 80 -14.17 0.23 15.95
C PRO A 80 -14.61 1.67 15.61
N PRO A 81 -15.91 1.97 15.36
CA PRO A 81 -17.06 1.06 15.46
C PRO A 81 -17.28 0.16 14.24
N ASN A 82 -16.62 0.44 13.11
CA ASN A 82 -16.76 -0.39 11.92
C ASN A 82 -16.04 -1.74 12.06
N SER A 83 -16.44 -2.69 11.23
CA SER A 83 -15.81 -4.00 11.21
C SER A 83 -14.43 -3.97 10.55
N LEU A 84 -13.46 -4.57 11.20
CA LEU A 84 -12.10 -4.75 10.68
C LEU A 84 -12.05 -5.63 9.41
N HIS A 85 -13.11 -6.42 9.12
CA HIS A 85 -13.25 -7.15 7.87
C HIS A 85 -13.14 -6.26 6.63
N GLN A 86 -13.45 -4.97 6.74
CA GLN A 86 -13.32 -4.02 5.64
C GLN A 86 -11.87 -3.92 5.12
N TYR A 87 -10.89 -4.21 5.96
CA TYR A 87 -9.46 -4.18 5.63
C TYR A 87 -8.88 -5.56 5.29
N GLY A 88 -9.68 -6.64 5.37
CA GLY A 88 -9.26 -7.98 4.98
C GLY A 88 -9.00 -8.12 3.48
N TYR A 89 -8.10 -9.01 3.10
CA TYR A 89 -7.70 -9.23 1.70
C TYR A 89 -8.89 -9.45 0.76
N LYS A 90 -9.91 -10.21 1.20
CA LYS A 90 -11.11 -10.46 0.40
C LYS A 90 -11.83 -9.19 0.00
N ASN A 91 -11.96 -8.22 0.92
CA ASN A 91 -12.58 -6.93 0.62
C ASN A 91 -11.69 -6.04 -0.22
N ILE A 92 -10.39 -6.01 0.03
CA ILE A 92 -9.45 -5.25 -0.80
C ILE A 92 -9.44 -5.78 -2.24
N CYS A 93 -9.43 -7.10 -2.41
CA CYS A 93 -9.54 -7.71 -3.75
C CYS A 93 -10.88 -7.38 -4.41
N LYS A 94 -11.98 -7.32 -3.64
CA LYS A 94 -13.28 -6.88 -4.13
C LYS A 94 -13.24 -5.42 -4.61
N ASP A 95 -12.58 -4.52 -3.87
CA ASP A 95 -12.40 -3.13 -4.28
C ASP A 95 -11.71 -3.05 -5.66
N LEU A 96 -10.62 -3.78 -5.85
CA LEU A 96 -9.90 -3.82 -7.13
C LEU A 96 -10.76 -4.41 -8.26
N LYS A 97 -11.52 -5.48 -7.97
CA LYS A 97 -12.46 -6.07 -8.94
C LYS A 97 -13.53 -5.08 -9.34
N GLU A 98 -14.10 -4.32 -8.41
CA GLU A 98 -15.11 -3.31 -8.68
C GLU A 98 -14.56 -2.13 -9.49
N ILE A 99 -13.32 -1.67 -9.22
CA ILE A 99 -12.62 -0.71 -10.08
C ILE A 99 -12.55 -1.22 -11.51
N MET A 100 -12.13 -2.48 -11.69
CA MET A 100 -12.05 -3.08 -13.02
C MET A 100 -13.41 -3.10 -13.72
N ASP A 101 -14.49 -3.41 -13.00
CA ASP A 101 -15.85 -3.43 -13.56
C ASP A 101 -16.27 -2.05 -14.04
N GLN A 102 -16.07 -1.00 -13.24
CA GLN A 102 -16.36 0.37 -13.62
C GLN A 102 -15.55 0.84 -14.83
N LEU A 103 -14.29 0.42 -14.90
CA LEU A 103 -13.38 0.72 -16.01
C LEU A 103 -13.56 -0.20 -17.22
N LYS A 104 -14.50 -1.17 -17.15
CA LYS A 104 -14.76 -2.19 -18.19
C LYS A 104 -13.51 -3.00 -18.55
N ILE A 105 -12.66 -3.28 -17.53
CA ILE A 105 -11.45 -4.10 -17.68
C ILE A 105 -11.80 -5.54 -17.34
N GLN A 106 -11.67 -6.44 -18.30
CA GLN A 106 -11.95 -7.87 -18.10
C GLN A 106 -10.81 -8.56 -17.34
N LYS A 107 -9.57 -8.34 -17.79
CA LYS A 107 -8.37 -8.86 -17.15
C LYS A 107 -7.31 -7.77 -17.07
N ALA A 108 -6.48 -7.81 -16.02
CA ALA A 108 -5.36 -6.90 -15.86
C ALA A 108 -4.09 -7.63 -15.41
N ILE A 109 -2.95 -7.01 -15.67
CA ILE A 109 -1.69 -7.32 -14.99
C ILE A 109 -1.76 -6.63 -13.64
N PHE A 110 -1.41 -7.34 -12.56
CA PHE A 110 -1.32 -6.78 -11.22
C PHE A 110 0.14 -6.70 -10.80
N LEU A 111 0.58 -5.51 -10.40
CA LEU A 111 1.89 -5.27 -9.83
C LEU A 111 1.73 -4.70 -8.44
N GLY A 112 2.32 -5.35 -7.43
CA GLY A 112 2.19 -4.93 -6.05
C GLY A 112 3.52 -4.86 -5.32
N HIS A 113 3.61 -3.98 -4.34
CA HIS A 113 4.73 -3.83 -3.43
C HIS A 113 4.24 -3.92 -1.98
N ASP A 114 4.98 -4.62 -1.10
CA ASP A 114 4.68 -4.78 0.32
C ASP A 114 3.26 -5.37 0.54
N TRP A 115 2.34 -4.72 1.26
CA TRP A 115 0.93 -5.15 1.36
C TRP A 115 0.25 -5.26 0.00
N GLY A 116 0.57 -4.36 -0.94
CA GLY A 116 0.10 -4.46 -2.32
C GLY A 116 0.58 -5.74 -3.00
N GLY A 117 1.80 -6.20 -2.69
CA GLY A 117 2.32 -7.50 -3.14
C GLY A 117 1.50 -8.67 -2.60
N ALA A 118 1.10 -8.62 -1.33
CA ALA A 118 0.20 -9.62 -0.76
C ALA A 118 -1.17 -9.62 -1.45
N VAL A 119 -1.74 -8.43 -1.70
CA VAL A 119 -3.04 -8.26 -2.37
C VAL A 119 -3.03 -8.83 -3.80
N VAL A 120 -1.98 -8.57 -4.59
CA VAL A 120 -1.96 -9.08 -5.98
C VAL A 120 -1.90 -10.61 -6.03
N TRP A 121 -1.25 -11.26 -5.07
CA TRP A 121 -1.33 -12.70 -4.90
C TRP A 121 -2.76 -13.17 -4.54
N ARG A 122 -3.47 -12.40 -3.71
CA ARG A 122 -4.85 -12.70 -3.30
C ARG A 122 -5.85 -12.45 -4.42
N MET A 123 -5.54 -11.60 -5.39
CA MET A 123 -6.34 -11.51 -6.61
C MET A 123 -6.36 -12.84 -7.38
N CYS A 124 -5.24 -13.58 -7.43
CA CYS A 124 -5.20 -14.91 -8.03
C CYS A 124 -6.08 -15.92 -7.26
N LEU A 125 -6.22 -15.76 -5.95
CA LEU A 125 -7.00 -16.67 -5.10
C LEU A 125 -8.50 -16.35 -5.15
N HIS A 126 -8.87 -15.08 -5.18
CA HIS A 126 -10.28 -14.63 -5.07
C HIS A 126 -10.93 -14.39 -6.43
N TYR A 127 -10.17 -13.94 -7.44
CA TYR A 127 -10.66 -13.54 -8.76
C TYR A 127 -9.67 -13.95 -9.87
N PRO A 128 -9.31 -15.26 -9.99
CA PRO A 128 -8.30 -15.72 -10.96
C PRO A 128 -8.68 -15.37 -12.41
N GLU A 129 -9.99 -15.33 -12.71
CA GLU A 129 -10.50 -14.96 -14.03
C GLU A 129 -10.22 -13.50 -14.42
N ARG A 130 -9.91 -12.64 -13.44
CA ARG A 130 -9.61 -11.22 -13.65
C ARG A 130 -8.10 -10.95 -13.79
N VAL A 131 -7.27 -11.95 -13.52
CA VAL A 131 -5.81 -11.83 -13.52
C VAL A 131 -5.23 -12.31 -14.83
N ARG A 132 -4.41 -11.47 -15.49
CA ARG A 132 -3.59 -11.86 -16.64
C ARG A 132 -2.20 -12.30 -16.21
N ALA A 133 -1.58 -11.54 -15.32
CA ALA A 133 -0.28 -11.81 -14.72
C ALA A 133 -0.14 -11.10 -13.37
N VAL A 134 0.78 -11.59 -12.55
CA VAL A 134 1.14 -10.97 -11.25
C VAL A 134 2.63 -10.71 -11.21
N ILE A 135 2.97 -9.54 -10.70
CA ILE A 135 4.33 -9.13 -10.34
C ILE A 135 4.27 -8.66 -8.89
N SER A 136 5.04 -9.28 -8.01
CA SER A 136 5.13 -8.88 -6.62
C SER A 136 6.55 -8.48 -6.25
N VAL A 137 6.69 -7.29 -5.67
CA VAL A 137 7.97 -6.76 -5.19
C VAL A 137 8.00 -6.87 -3.67
N CYS A 138 9.07 -7.44 -3.13
CA CYS A 138 9.33 -7.66 -1.70
C CYS A 138 8.42 -8.67 -0.99
N THR A 139 7.29 -9.07 -1.56
CA THR A 139 6.33 -9.98 -0.90
C THR A 139 6.19 -11.28 -1.68
N PRO A 140 6.78 -12.38 -1.20
CA PRO A 140 6.63 -13.69 -1.84
C PRO A 140 5.19 -14.21 -1.71
N TYR A 141 4.85 -15.19 -2.51
CA TYR A 141 3.60 -15.92 -2.34
C TYR A 141 3.61 -16.73 -1.04
N PHE A 142 2.62 -16.51 -0.21
CA PHE A 142 2.32 -17.35 0.94
C PHE A 142 0.99 -18.07 0.68
N PRO A 143 0.98 -19.40 0.55
CA PRO A 143 -0.25 -20.13 0.35
C PRO A 143 -1.19 -20.00 1.55
N PRO A 144 -2.51 -20.18 1.36
CA PRO A 144 -3.43 -20.37 2.46
C PRO A 144 -2.93 -21.45 3.41
N ASN A 145 -3.11 -21.26 4.71
CA ASN A 145 -2.64 -22.17 5.74
C ASN A 145 -3.83 -22.73 6.51
N ASP A 146 -3.76 -24.01 6.91
CA ASP A 146 -4.79 -24.64 7.74
C ASP A 146 -4.63 -24.33 9.24
N THR A 147 -3.45 -23.84 9.63
CA THR A 147 -3.15 -23.47 11.01
C THR A 147 -2.98 -21.97 11.13
N PHE A 148 -3.70 -21.36 12.07
CA PHE A 148 -3.55 -19.94 12.37
C PHE A 148 -2.22 -19.67 13.10
N ILE A 149 -1.46 -18.70 12.56
CA ILE A 149 -0.25 -18.18 13.20
C ILE A 149 -0.54 -16.71 13.55
N SER A 150 -0.46 -16.35 14.84
CA SER A 150 -0.66 -14.96 15.28
C SER A 150 0.46 -14.04 14.82
N VAL A 151 0.29 -12.72 14.93
CA VAL A 151 1.35 -11.77 14.55
C VAL A 151 2.56 -11.89 15.49
N GLU A 152 2.33 -12.19 16.75
CA GLU A 152 3.39 -12.41 17.75
C GLU A 152 4.20 -13.66 17.38
N ALA A 153 3.54 -14.79 17.16
CA ALA A 153 4.20 -16.04 16.74
C ALA A 153 4.94 -15.88 15.40
N LEU A 154 4.40 -15.07 14.48
CA LEU A 154 5.09 -14.75 13.23
C LEU A 154 6.41 -14.00 13.49
N GLY A 155 6.40 -13.04 14.42
CA GLY A 155 7.59 -12.28 14.81
C GLY A 155 8.65 -13.14 15.53
N GLU A 156 8.22 -14.18 16.27
CA GLU A 156 9.12 -15.16 16.88
C GLU A 156 9.78 -16.08 15.84
N ILE A 157 9.00 -16.57 14.85
CA ILE A 157 9.51 -17.41 13.76
C ILE A 157 10.40 -16.63 12.81
N PHE A 158 10.01 -15.36 12.49
CA PHE A 158 10.71 -14.49 11.58
C PHE A 158 11.00 -13.14 12.26
N PRO A 159 12.14 -13.00 12.95
CA PRO A 159 12.48 -11.78 13.72
C PRO A 159 12.44 -10.47 12.90
N ASN A 160 12.71 -10.54 11.61
CA ASN A 160 12.59 -9.39 10.70
C ASN A 160 11.14 -8.92 10.49
N LEU A 161 10.14 -9.69 10.89
CA LEU A 161 8.72 -9.34 10.85
C LEU A 161 8.16 -8.90 12.21
N GLN A 162 8.99 -8.83 13.25
CA GLN A 162 8.56 -8.42 14.60
C GLN A 162 7.96 -7.01 14.63
N TYR A 163 8.35 -6.12 13.72
CA TYR A 163 7.76 -4.78 13.60
C TYR A 163 6.24 -4.82 13.34
N GLN A 164 5.70 -5.92 12.79
CA GLN A 164 4.27 -6.07 12.55
C GLN A 164 3.48 -6.18 13.86
N THR A 165 4.07 -6.76 14.92
CA THR A 165 3.47 -6.78 16.27
C THR A 165 3.31 -5.36 16.80
N TYR A 166 4.31 -4.49 16.62
CA TYR A 166 4.21 -3.09 16.98
C TYR A 166 3.13 -2.36 16.17
N LEU A 167 3.14 -2.51 14.83
CA LEU A 167 2.18 -1.83 13.95
C LEU A 167 0.74 -2.30 14.14
N SER A 168 0.51 -3.52 14.66
CA SER A 168 -0.83 -4.00 15.02
C SER A 168 -1.33 -3.48 16.36
N HIS A 169 -0.44 -2.92 17.21
CA HIS A 169 -0.78 -2.44 18.54
C HIS A 169 -1.37 -1.02 18.49
N PRO A 170 -2.40 -0.68 19.30
CA PRO A 170 -3.03 0.65 19.30
C PRO A 170 -2.06 1.82 19.52
N LYS A 171 -0.98 1.64 20.30
CA LYS A 171 0.01 2.69 20.55
C LYS A 171 0.72 3.18 19.28
N ALA A 172 0.84 2.32 18.25
CA ALA A 172 1.51 2.68 17.01
C ALA A 172 0.80 3.83 16.29
N GLU A 173 -0.53 3.87 16.30
CA GLU A 173 -1.31 4.98 15.73
C GLU A 173 -0.95 6.30 16.42
N ILE A 174 -0.95 6.32 17.75
CA ILE A 174 -0.66 7.53 18.54
C ILE A 174 0.78 8.01 18.30
N GLU A 175 1.75 7.10 18.33
CA GLU A 175 3.16 7.44 18.14
C GLU A 175 3.42 7.95 16.72
N LEU A 176 2.90 7.26 15.69
CA LEU A 176 3.14 7.62 14.30
C LEU A 176 2.42 8.91 13.90
N ASP A 177 1.20 9.15 14.39
CA ASP A 177 0.45 10.38 14.12
C ASP A 177 1.12 11.61 14.74
N ASN A 178 1.82 11.45 15.86
CA ASN A 178 2.60 12.52 16.48
C ASN A 178 3.93 12.79 15.77
N GLU A 179 4.47 11.81 15.04
CA GLU A 179 5.83 11.82 14.50
C GLU A 179 5.87 11.64 12.96
N ILE A 180 4.84 12.11 12.24
CA ILE A 180 4.67 11.88 10.80
C ILE A 180 5.93 12.25 10.01
N GLU A 181 6.50 13.45 10.20
CA GLU A 181 7.64 13.91 9.44
C GLU A 181 8.90 13.09 9.73
N SER A 182 9.22 12.86 11.01
CA SER A 182 10.38 12.07 11.39
C SER A 182 10.24 10.61 10.97
N PHE A 183 9.04 10.05 11.01
CA PHE A 183 8.76 8.71 10.50
C PHE A 183 9.08 8.60 9.01
N PHE A 184 8.60 9.53 8.16
CA PHE A 184 8.88 9.51 6.73
C PHE A 184 10.35 9.78 6.42
N LYS A 185 11.02 10.67 7.14
CA LYS A 185 12.46 10.87 7.04
C LYS A 185 13.26 9.62 7.42
N ARG A 186 12.73 8.79 8.31
CA ARG A 186 13.35 7.54 8.78
C ARG A 186 13.18 6.39 7.79
N ILE A 187 11.98 6.23 7.23
CA ILE A 187 11.66 5.05 6.41
C ILE A 187 12.13 5.20 4.96
N TYR A 188 12.09 6.41 4.39
CA TYR A 188 12.52 6.66 3.01
C TYR A 188 13.98 7.09 2.96
N ARG A 189 14.87 6.09 3.02
CA ARG A 189 16.32 6.32 3.00
C ARG A 189 17.01 5.47 1.93
N THR A 190 18.20 5.92 1.50
CA THR A 190 19.02 5.15 0.59
C THR A 190 19.72 4.00 1.33
N SER A 191 20.17 2.99 0.60
CA SER A 191 21.02 1.91 1.15
C SER A 191 22.47 2.31 1.40
N LYS A 192 22.84 3.59 1.16
CA LYS A 192 24.19 4.08 1.39
C LYS A 192 24.49 4.07 2.90
N ARG A 193 25.70 3.62 3.27
CA ARG A 193 26.12 3.46 4.68
C ARG A 193 25.84 4.69 5.55
N ASN A 194 26.10 5.89 5.02
CA ASN A 194 25.89 7.15 5.75
C ASN A 194 24.42 7.58 5.85
N ASP A 195 23.52 6.86 5.18
CA ASP A 195 22.08 7.15 5.17
C ASP A 195 21.27 6.09 5.95
N LEU A 196 21.91 5.04 6.45
CA LEU A 196 21.24 3.97 7.18
C LEU A 196 20.87 4.42 8.58
N ILE A 197 19.59 4.28 8.91
CA ILE A 197 19.02 4.47 10.24
C ILE A 197 18.24 3.21 10.61
N LYS A 198 18.30 2.83 11.88
CA LYS A 198 17.48 1.74 12.38
C LYS A 198 16.00 2.17 12.36
N ILE A 199 15.20 1.50 11.53
CA ILE A 199 13.77 1.83 11.34
C ILE A 199 12.95 1.35 12.54
N PHE A 200 13.27 0.18 13.09
CA PHE A 200 12.57 -0.42 14.21
C PHE A 200 13.57 -0.85 15.28
N ASP A 201 13.38 -0.42 16.53
CA ASP A 201 14.30 -0.68 17.63
C ASP A 201 13.89 -1.89 18.52
N GLY A 202 12.85 -2.62 18.11
CA GLY A 202 12.24 -3.71 18.85
C GLY A 202 11.00 -3.29 19.65
N LYS A 203 10.74 -1.98 19.79
CA LYS A 203 9.62 -1.43 20.57
C LYS A 203 8.80 -0.38 19.83
N SER A 204 9.43 0.38 18.95
CA SER A 204 8.83 1.50 18.23
C SER A 204 9.51 1.70 16.86
N MET A 205 8.79 2.31 15.93
CA MET A 205 9.34 2.80 14.65
C MET A 205 9.62 4.30 14.68
N THR A 206 9.25 5.01 15.72
CA THR A 206 9.60 6.42 15.92
C THR A 206 10.93 6.58 16.64
N GLY A 207 11.26 5.65 17.52
CA GLY A 207 12.59 5.47 18.13
C GLY A 207 13.06 6.62 19.04
N VAL A 208 14.18 6.38 19.69
CA VAL A 208 14.94 7.41 20.42
C VAL A 208 15.64 8.29 19.40
N ALA A 209 15.45 9.61 19.48
CA ALA A 209 16.02 10.65 18.62
C ALA A 209 15.34 10.83 17.25
N ALA A 210 14.07 11.23 17.29
CA ALA A 210 13.44 11.91 16.15
C ALA A 210 14.11 13.28 15.85
N GLU A 211 14.73 13.88 16.86
CA GLU A 211 15.46 15.14 16.73
C GLU A 211 16.70 14.97 15.84
N GLY A 212 16.80 15.80 14.80
CA GLY A 212 17.96 15.86 13.91
C GLY A 212 17.98 14.86 12.76
N ILE A 213 16.93 14.08 12.50
CA ILE A 213 16.88 13.22 11.32
C ILE A 213 16.70 14.09 10.07
N GLU A 214 17.77 14.16 9.27
CA GLU A 214 17.72 14.85 8.00
C GLU A 214 17.00 14.01 6.93
N ARG A 215 16.39 14.70 5.95
CA ARG A 215 15.82 14.06 4.76
C ARG A 215 16.93 13.38 3.95
N SER A 216 16.68 12.15 3.56
CA SER A 216 17.55 11.41 2.64
C SER A 216 17.47 11.97 1.20
N SER A 217 18.50 11.71 0.40
CA SER A 217 18.51 12.01 -1.02
C SER A 217 17.54 11.15 -1.85
N LEU A 218 16.90 10.13 -1.24
CA LEU A 218 15.93 9.27 -1.91
C LEU A 218 14.67 10.03 -2.35
N MET A 219 14.30 11.08 -1.60
CA MET A 219 13.14 11.91 -1.88
C MET A 219 13.54 13.40 -1.93
N THR A 220 12.93 14.15 -2.84
CA THR A 220 12.98 15.61 -2.81
C THR A 220 12.13 16.15 -1.65
N GLN A 221 12.30 17.44 -1.30
CA GLN A 221 11.47 18.05 -0.27
C GLN A 221 9.98 18.05 -0.69
N LYS A 222 9.67 18.34 -1.95
CA LYS A 222 8.29 18.32 -2.47
C LYS A 222 7.63 16.94 -2.32
N GLU A 223 8.38 15.88 -2.61
CA GLU A 223 7.88 14.50 -2.46
C GLU A 223 7.62 14.16 -1.00
N LEU A 224 8.52 14.52 -0.11
CA LEU A 224 8.35 14.34 1.33
C LEU A 224 7.13 15.12 1.85
N ASP A 225 7.00 16.41 1.46
CA ASP A 225 5.88 17.27 1.85
C ASP A 225 4.53 16.69 1.38
N TYR A 226 4.50 16.07 0.19
CA TYR A 226 3.30 15.40 -0.29
C TYR A 226 2.88 14.26 0.64
N TYR A 227 3.79 13.34 1.00
CA TYR A 227 3.49 12.25 1.94
C TYR A 227 3.04 12.80 3.30
N ILE A 228 3.76 13.76 3.84
CA ILE A 228 3.42 14.40 5.13
C ILE A 228 2.01 15.01 5.05
N SER A 229 1.67 15.71 3.97
CA SER A 229 0.35 16.34 3.82
C SER A 229 -0.79 15.32 3.80
N GLN A 230 -0.60 14.19 3.09
CA GLN A 230 -1.60 13.13 3.00
C GLN A 230 -1.82 12.46 4.38
N TYR A 231 -0.74 12.15 5.09
CA TYR A 231 -0.83 11.53 6.40
C TYR A 231 -1.29 12.49 7.51
N LYS A 232 -0.99 13.79 7.42
CA LYS A 232 -1.59 14.81 8.32
C LYS A 232 -3.10 14.93 8.17
N ALA A 233 -3.62 14.70 6.96
CA ALA A 233 -5.05 14.77 6.70
C ALA A 233 -5.82 13.54 7.22
N HIS A 234 -5.24 12.35 7.15
CA HIS A 234 -5.94 11.08 7.36
C HIS A 234 -5.35 10.20 8.48
N GLY A 235 -4.14 10.48 8.95
CA GLY A 235 -3.42 9.69 9.95
C GLY A 235 -2.98 8.32 9.45
N PHE A 236 -2.41 7.53 10.36
CA PHE A 236 -1.97 6.16 10.08
C PHE A 236 -3.04 5.09 10.32
N HIS A 237 -4.17 5.46 10.92
CA HIS A 237 -5.22 4.53 11.34
C HIS A 237 -5.57 3.48 10.27
N GLY A 238 -5.90 3.95 9.04
CA GLY A 238 -6.33 3.10 7.95
C GLY A 238 -5.27 2.08 7.55
N GLY A 239 -4.04 2.53 7.33
CA GLY A 239 -2.91 1.66 6.98
C GLY A 239 -2.56 0.66 8.08
N LEU A 240 -2.65 1.06 9.35
CA LEU A 240 -2.38 0.19 10.49
C LEU A 240 -3.45 -0.91 10.67
N ASN A 241 -4.68 -0.71 10.21
CA ASN A 241 -5.71 -1.75 10.27
C ASN A 241 -5.35 -2.99 9.44
N TRP A 242 -4.55 -2.85 8.40
CA TRP A 242 -4.08 -3.99 7.60
C TRP A 242 -3.28 -4.99 8.46
N TYR A 243 -2.47 -4.51 9.40
CA TYR A 243 -1.69 -5.36 10.31
C TYR A 243 -2.54 -6.09 11.35
N LYS A 244 -3.80 -5.65 11.56
CA LYS A 244 -4.75 -6.26 12.51
C LYS A 244 -5.63 -7.34 11.87
N THR A 245 -5.59 -7.52 10.53
CA THR A 245 -6.51 -8.40 9.79
C THR A 245 -6.09 -9.85 9.72
N ARG A 246 -4.96 -10.25 10.28
CA ARG A 246 -4.36 -11.56 10.11
C ARG A 246 -5.32 -12.74 10.40
N LYS A 247 -6.09 -12.65 11.50
CA LYS A 247 -7.09 -13.68 11.85
C LYS A 247 -8.25 -13.72 10.85
N ILE A 248 -8.67 -12.56 10.38
CA ILE A 248 -9.73 -12.42 9.38
C ILE A 248 -9.30 -13.06 8.06
N ASN A 249 -8.11 -12.71 7.58
CA ASN A 249 -7.55 -13.25 6.35
C ASN A 249 -7.41 -14.78 6.42
N PHE A 250 -6.93 -15.29 7.56
CA PHE A 250 -6.88 -16.74 7.79
C PHE A 250 -8.26 -17.39 7.68
N GLN A 251 -9.29 -16.82 8.30
CA GLN A 251 -10.65 -17.34 8.27
C GLN A 251 -11.26 -17.33 6.87
N ASP A 252 -11.01 -16.25 6.11
CA ASP A 252 -11.53 -16.08 4.75
C ASP A 252 -10.84 -17.00 3.72
N GLU A 253 -9.63 -17.45 4.03
CA GLU A 253 -8.79 -18.23 3.11
C GLU A 253 -8.68 -19.72 3.50
N LYS A 254 -9.08 -20.09 4.72
CA LYS A 254 -9.01 -21.48 5.20
C LYS A 254 -9.77 -22.42 4.25
N GLY A 255 -9.08 -23.51 3.85
CA GLY A 255 -9.64 -24.49 2.93
C GLY A 255 -9.70 -24.10 1.46
N LYS A 256 -9.15 -22.93 1.08
CA LYS A 256 -8.98 -22.58 -0.31
C LYS A 256 -7.81 -23.33 -0.94
N PRO A 257 -7.85 -23.62 -2.26
CA PRO A 257 -6.75 -24.28 -2.94
C PRO A 257 -5.50 -23.38 -2.93
N ASN A 258 -4.33 -24.03 -2.98
CA ASN A 258 -3.03 -23.37 -3.10
C ASN A 258 -2.77 -22.87 -4.53
#